data_3870515684ac856144461f96090ef859
#
_entry.id   3870515684ac856144461f96090ef859
#
_cell.length_a   1.000
_cell.length_b   1.000
_cell.length_c   1.000
_cell.angle_alpha   90.00
_cell.angle_beta   90.00
_cell.angle_gamma   90.00
#
_symmetry.space_group_name_H-M   'P 1'
#
loop_
_entity.id
_entity.type
_entity.pdbx_description
1 polymer ?
#
loop_
_entity_poly.entity_id
_entity_poly.type
_entity_poly.pdbx_seq_one_letter_code
_entity_poly.pdbx_strand_id
1 'polypeptide(L)'
;MITFKSLMIEGLKDSVYLESKSKAEVLAFIKQHYLKTYPTAVAANYGVMYKKPDGNVDMVGVIVYGQTTKPQDFEEIAVDDEGNSLLQKNEVFELLRLYLKPEAKQIPELSNLASYVIGLGNKKIKQDYPEVKVVITRADSGQGHTGAIYQATNAIYLGKSRDTKRLWDKALGKWIYRLKQVQKYGFETGKQAANDARTNPNSPFEIRTATGKHMYIYILSGTNSSEGKRILAGLIKDIQPYPKKPVSA
;
A
#
# COMPACT_ATOMS: atom_id res chain seq x y z
N MET A 1 1.93 -22.48 26.81
CA MET A 1 3.18 -21.69 26.95
C MET A 1 2.98 -20.36 26.21
N ILE A 2 2.90 -19.22 26.94
CA ILE A 2 2.74 -17.89 26.34
C ILE A 2 4.09 -17.54 25.73
N THR A 3 4.14 -17.32 24.43
CA THR A 3 5.39 -16.93 23.75
C THR A 3 5.65 -15.44 23.96
N PHE A 4 6.91 -15.02 23.97
CA PHE A 4 7.29 -13.60 24.05
C PHE A 4 6.54 -12.74 22.99
N LYS A 5 6.29 -13.31 21.82
CA LYS A 5 5.50 -12.67 20.74
C LYS A 5 4.02 -12.45 21.13
N SER A 6 3.40 -13.37 21.90
CA SER A 6 2.01 -13.20 22.36
C SER A 6 1.88 -12.14 23.46
N LEU A 7 2.86 -12.07 24.36
CA LEU A 7 2.92 -11.01 25.41
C LEU A 7 3.06 -9.60 24.80
N MET A 8 3.90 -9.44 23.77
CA MET A 8 4.09 -8.16 23.07
C MET A 8 2.84 -7.72 22.31
N ILE A 9 2.05 -8.67 21.76
CA ILE A 9 0.78 -8.36 21.09
C ILE A 9 -0.30 -7.97 22.12
N GLU A 10 -0.31 -8.59 23.29
CA GLU A 10 -1.22 -8.23 24.38
C GLU A 10 -1.00 -6.79 24.86
N GLY A 11 0.25 -6.37 25.06
CA GLY A 11 0.58 -4.98 25.43
C GLY A 11 0.14 -3.93 24.39
N LEU A 12 0.17 -4.28 23.10
CA LEU A 12 -0.30 -3.38 22.04
C LEU A 12 -1.84 -3.25 22.01
N LYS A 13 -2.59 -4.29 22.39
CA LYS A 13 -4.07 -4.27 22.36
C LYS A 13 -4.67 -3.21 23.28
N ASP A 14 -4.05 -2.95 24.41
CA ASP A 14 -4.54 -2.04 25.42
C ASP A 14 -4.04 -0.60 25.22
N SER A 15 -2.96 -0.43 24.44
CA SER A 15 -2.28 0.84 24.27
C SER A 15 -2.39 1.43 22.87
N VAL A 16 -2.70 0.63 21.83
CA VAL A 16 -2.75 1.11 20.44
C VAL A 16 -4.12 0.88 19.83
N TYR A 17 -4.70 1.94 19.29
CA TYR A 17 -5.99 1.90 18.60
C TYR A 17 -6.01 2.81 17.37
N LEU A 18 -7.05 2.67 16.54
CA LEU A 18 -7.28 3.49 15.35
C LEU A 18 -8.42 4.46 15.59
N GLU A 19 -8.19 5.72 15.22
CA GLU A 19 -9.18 6.78 15.28
C GLU A 19 -9.34 7.42 13.90
N SER A 20 -10.59 7.66 13.47
CA SER A 20 -10.86 8.34 12.20
C SER A 20 -10.28 9.75 12.21
N LYS A 21 -9.60 10.13 11.12
CA LYS A 21 -8.94 11.43 10.98
C LYS A 21 -9.37 12.14 9.71
N SER A 22 -9.39 13.46 9.77
CA SER A 22 -9.63 14.31 8.61
C SER A 22 -8.45 14.24 7.63
N LYS A 23 -8.73 14.59 6.37
CA LYS A 23 -7.68 14.75 5.35
C LYS A 23 -6.58 15.73 5.79
N ALA A 24 -6.94 16.82 6.46
CA ALA A 24 -5.99 17.84 6.90
C ALA A 24 -5.01 17.30 7.95
N GLU A 25 -5.50 16.56 8.94
CA GLU A 25 -4.68 15.93 9.98
C GLU A 25 -3.71 14.91 9.37
N VAL A 26 -4.22 14.02 8.49
CA VAL A 26 -3.38 13.03 7.80
C VAL A 26 -2.33 13.71 6.94
N LEU A 27 -2.68 14.75 6.17
CA LEU A 27 -1.76 15.46 5.31
C LEU A 27 -0.65 16.14 6.12
N ALA A 28 -1.00 16.77 7.23
CA ALA A 28 -0.02 17.38 8.15
C ALA A 28 0.97 16.32 8.67
N PHE A 29 0.47 15.12 8.97
CA PHE A 29 1.27 14.03 9.51
C PHE A 29 2.21 13.41 8.45
N ILE A 30 1.73 13.15 7.24
CA ILE A 30 2.53 12.52 6.18
C ILE A 30 3.55 13.42 5.49
N LYS A 31 3.60 14.72 5.82
CA LYS A 31 4.61 15.64 5.25
C LYS A 31 6.04 15.14 5.43
N GLN A 32 6.30 14.37 6.47
CA GLN A 32 7.60 13.75 6.76
C GLN A 32 7.85 12.44 5.98
N HIS A 33 6.81 11.85 5.39
CA HIS A 33 6.93 10.64 4.61
C HIS A 33 7.55 10.92 3.23
N TYR A 34 8.31 9.96 2.68
CA TYR A 34 8.92 10.11 1.35
C TYR A 34 7.90 10.38 0.23
N LEU A 35 6.68 9.94 0.36
CA LEU A 35 5.60 10.19 -0.61
C LEU A 35 4.84 11.51 -0.37
N LYS A 36 5.09 12.28 0.62
CA LYS A 36 4.61 13.65 0.96
C LYS A 36 3.24 14.11 0.46
N THR A 37 2.59 13.35 -0.42
CA THR A 37 1.32 13.70 -1.08
C THR A 37 0.18 12.86 -0.55
N TYR A 38 -0.97 13.49 -0.37
CA TYR A 38 -2.20 12.79 -0.05
C TYR A 38 -2.64 11.95 -1.25
N PRO A 39 -2.98 10.67 -1.05
CA PRO A 39 -3.41 9.81 -2.15
C PRO A 39 -4.75 10.24 -2.73
N THR A 40 -5.04 9.77 -3.94
CA THR A 40 -6.36 9.91 -4.58
C THR A 40 -7.25 8.72 -4.21
N ALA A 41 -8.56 8.85 -4.41
CA ALA A 41 -9.56 7.80 -4.16
C ALA A 41 -9.55 7.26 -2.72
N VAL A 42 -9.24 8.13 -1.75
CA VAL A 42 -9.25 7.77 -0.33
C VAL A 42 -10.69 7.56 0.14
N ALA A 43 -10.92 6.42 0.81
CA ALA A 43 -12.19 6.07 1.45
C ALA A 43 -12.09 6.21 2.99
N ALA A 44 -10.96 5.83 3.57
CA ALA A 44 -10.77 5.84 5.01
C ALA A 44 -9.39 6.35 5.42
N ASN A 45 -9.38 7.17 6.47
CA ASN A 45 -8.20 7.71 7.10
C ASN A 45 -8.23 7.39 8.60
N TYR A 46 -7.20 6.72 9.10
CA TYR A 46 -7.08 6.47 10.52
C TYR A 46 -5.73 6.96 11.04
N GLY A 47 -5.78 7.69 12.18
CA GLY A 47 -4.63 7.93 13.04
C GLY A 47 -4.33 6.70 13.87
N VAL A 48 -3.07 6.38 14.00
CA VAL A 48 -2.58 5.35 14.93
C VAL A 48 -2.31 6.04 16.24
N MET A 49 -3.17 5.80 17.23
CA MET A 49 -3.12 6.41 18.54
C MET A 49 -2.39 5.47 19.50
N TYR A 50 -1.48 6.01 20.28
CA TYR A 50 -0.76 5.29 21.32
C TYR A 50 -1.03 5.93 22.68
N LYS A 51 -1.67 5.17 23.57
CA LYS A 51 -1.87 5.53 24.98
C LYS A 51 -0.63 5.15 25.78
N LYS A 52 0.07 6.14 26.27
CA LYS A 52 1.28 5.97 27.07
C LYS A 52 0.95 5.46 28.49
N PRO A 53 1.93 4.91 29.20
CA PRO A 53 1.77 4.50 30.61
C PRO A 53 1.33 5.64 31.54
N ASP A 54 1.68 6.89 31.23
CA ASP A 54 1.29 8.09 31.97
C ASP A 54 -0.16 8.55 31.68
N GLY A 55 -0.88 7.84 30.80
CA GLY A 55 -2.24 8.15 30.37
C GLY A 55 -2.35 9.12 29.21
N ASN A 56 -1.28 9.77 28.79
CA ASN A 56 -1.26 10.65 27.63
C ASN A 56 -1.43 9.84 26.34
N VAL A 57 -2.05 10.46 25.32
CA VAL A 57 -2.29 9.84 24.03
C VAL A 57 -1.55 10.61 22.94
N ASP A 58 -0.71 9.89 22.18
CA ASP A 58 0.01 10.42 21.04
C ASP A 58 -0.46 9.79 19.74
N MET A 59 -0.55 10.58 18.68
CA MET A 59 -0.68 10.07 17.32
C MET A 59 0.71 9.70 16.79
N VAL A 60 0.97 8.39 16.70
CA VAL A 60 2.28 7.83 16.31
C VAL A 60 2.34 7.38 14.85
N GLY A 61 1.22 7.40 14.14
CA GLY A 61 1.17 7.01 12.75
C GLY A 61 -0.14 7.34 12.07
N VAL A 62 -0.22 7.00 10.79
CA VAL A 62 -1.45 7.02 9.99
C VAL A 62 -1.50 5.80 9.08
N ILE A 63 -2.71 5.29 8.87
CA ILE A 63 -3.01 4.27 7.88
C ILE A 63 -4.17 4.75 7.02
N VAL A 64 -4.02 4.66 5.69
CA VAL A 64 -4.97 5.22 4.73
C VAL A 64 -5.37 4.17 3.73
N TYR A 65 -6.66 3.97 3.58
CA TYR A 65 -7.26 3.07 2.61
C TYR A 65 -8.08 3.82 1.58
N GLY A 66 -8.23 3.25 0.40
CA GLY A 66 -9.09 3.79 -0.63
C GLY A 66 -9.46 2.77 -1.68
N GLN A 67 -10.35 3.17 -2.56
CA GLN A 67 -10.72 2.33 -3.70
C GLN A 67 -9.57 2.24 -4.69
N THR A 68 -9.35 1.06 -5.25
CA THR A 68 -8.45 0.93 -6.38
C THR A 68 -8.98 1.68 -7.59
N THR A 69 -8.07 2.31 -8.34
CA THR A 69 -8.38 3.02 -9.58
C THR A 69 -8.00 2.22 -10.83
N LYS A 70 -7.48 1.01 -10.63
CA LYS A 70 -7.00 0.14 -11.71
C LYS A 70 -8.01 -1.00 -11.91
N PRO A 71 -8.61 -1.13 -13.11
CA PRO A 71 -9.52 -2.23 -13.40
C PRO A 71 -8.93 -3.61 -13.09
N GLN A 72 -7.66 -3.83 -13.44
CA GLN A 72 -6.96 -5.11 -13.20
C GLN A 72 -6.98 -5.56 -11.73
N ASP A 73 -7.09 -4.62 -10.80
CA ASP A 73 -7.10 -4.93 -9.35
C ASP A 73 -8.42 -5.57 -8.88
N PHE A 74 -9.46 -5.56 -9.69
CA PHE A 74 -10.74 -6.20 -9.37
C PHE A 74 -11.29 -7.06 -10.49
N GLU A 75 -10.92 -6.81 -11.75
CA GLU A 75 -11.39 -7.61 -12.90
C GLU A 75 -10.53 -8.86 -13.13
N GLU A 76 -9.23 -8.79 -12.86
CA GLU A 76 -8.27 -9.83 -13.23
C GLU A 76 -7.61 -10.53 -12.03
N ILE A 77 -7.76 -9.99 -10.81
CA ILE A 77 -6.99 -10.47 -9.65
C ILE A 77 -7.49 -11.81 -9.10
N ALA A 78 -8.79 -12.05 -9.16
CA ALA A 78 -9.42 -13.32 -8.78
C ALA A 78 -10.53 -13.63 -9.78
N VAL A 79 -10.36 -14.69 -10.54
CA VAL A 79 -11.30 -15.09 -11.60
C VAL A 79 -11.77 -16.54 -11.39
N ASP A 80 -12.96 -16.84 -11.88
CA ASP A 80 -13.47 -18.22 -11.94
C ASP A 80 -12.83 -19.00 -13.10
N ASP A 81 -13.28 -20.23 -13.31
CA ASP A 81 -12.76 -21.11 -14.37
C ASP A 81 -13.13 -20.62 -15.77
N GLU A 82 -14.21 -19.83 -15.91
CA GLU A 82 -14.66 -19.19 -17.14
C GLU A 82 -13.94 -17.86 -17.38
N GLY A 83 -13.14 -17.36 -16.43
CA GLY A 83 -12.41 -16.10 -16.52
C GLY A 83 -13.22 -14.89 -16.08
N ASN A 84 -14.40 -15.07 -15.47
CA ASN A 84 -15.18 -13.96 -14.92
C ASN A 84 -14.60 -13.51 -13.59
N SER A 85 -14.61 -12.20 -13.34
CA SER A 85 -14.16 -11.66 -12.05
C SER A 85 -15.01 -12.15 -10.89
N LEU A 86 -14.34 -12.60 -9.83
CA LEU A 86 -14.96 -12.94 -8.55
C LEU A 86 -15.17 -11.73 -7.63
N LEU A 87 -14.65 -10.55 -8.04
CA LEU A 87 -14.66 -9.32 -7.25
C LEU A 87 -15.22 -8.15 -8.05
N GLN A 88 -15.96 -7.30 -7.37
CA GLN A 88 -16.44 -6.03 -7.90
C GLN A 88 -15.54 -4.88 -7.41
N LYS A 89 -15.58 -3.75 -8.09
CA LYS A 89 -14.76 -2.58 -7.77
C LYS A 89 -14.89 -2.11 -6.33
N ASN A 90 -16.10 -2.09 -5.79
CA ASN A 90 -16.38 -1.66 -4.41
C ASN A 90 -15.97 -2.71 -3.36
N GLU A 91 -15.68 -3.94 -3.78
CA GLU A 91 -15.23 -5.02 -2.92
C GLU A 91 -13.70 -5.05 -2.73
N VAL A 92 -12.96 -4.17 -3.45
CA VAL A 92 -11.49 -4.13 -3.42
C VAL A 92 -11.01 -2.75 -2.97
N PHE A 93 -10.37 -2.71 -1.80
CA PHE A 93 -9.65 -1.51 -1.35
C PHE A 93 -8.14 -1.70 -1.51
N GLU A 94 -7.43 -0.58 -1.58
CA GLU A 94 -5.97 -0.54 -1.54
C GLU A 94 -5.50 0.12 -0.23
N LEU A 95 -4.54 -0.49 0.46
CA LEU A 95 -3.78 0.17 1.50
C LEU A 95 -2.84 1.18 0.84
N LEU A 96 -3.28 2.43 0.78
CA LEU A 96 -2.62 3.51 0.03
C LEU A 96 -1.41 4.09 0.76
N ARG A 97 -1.46 4.15 2.10
CA ARG A 97 -0.37 4.66 2.94
C ARG A 97 -0.37 3.98 4.30
N LEU A 98 0.82 3.65 4.74
CA LEU A 98 1.14 3.39 6.14
C LEU A 98 2.38 4.21 6.46
N TYR A 99 2.27 5.12 7.41
CA TYR A 99 3.39 5.87 7.93
C TYR A 99 3.36 5.83 9.46
N LEU A 100 4.45 5.43 10.05
CA LEU A 100 4.68 5.44 11.49
C LEU A 100 5.87 6.36 11.76
N LYS A 101 5.76 7.21 12.77
CA LYS A 101 6.86 8.09 13.18
C LYS A 101 8.11 7.26 13.47
N PRO A 102 9.30 7.71 13.03
CA PRO A 102 10.55 7.00 13.33
C PRO A 102 10.77 6.77 14.83
N GLU A 103 10.37 7.73 15.66
CA GLU A 103 10.50 7.69 17.12
C GLU A 103 9.68 6.55 17.73
N ALA A 104 8.52 6.22 17.14
CA ALA A 104 7.70 5.10 17.61
C ALA A 104 8.43 3.75 17.51
N LYS A 105 9.40 3.60 16.59
CA LYS A 105 10.21 2.39 16.46
C LYS A 105 11.24 2.23 17.57
N GLN A 106 11.54 3.31 18.30
CA GLN A 106 12.48 3.31 19.42
C GLN A 106 11.82 2.93 20.74
N ILE A 107 10.49 2.86 20.77
CA ILE A 107 9.70 2.42 21.92
C ILE A 107 9.64 0.89 21.88
N PRO A 108 10.24 0.18 22.86
CA PRO A 108 10.33 -1.28 22.85
C PRO A 108 8.96 -1.96 22.73
N GLU A 109 7.94 -1.44 23.42
CA GLU A 109 6.57 -1.92 23.43
C GLU A 109 5.91 -1.84 22.05
N LEU A 110 6.40 -0.95 21.16
CA LEU A 110 5.90 -0.72 19.80
C LEU A 110 6.72 -1.43 18.73
N SER A 111 7.60 -2.37 19.08
CA SER A 111 8.50 -3.05 18.12
C SER A 111 7.77 -3.73 16.93
N ASN A 112 6.54 -4.23 17.15
CA ASN A 112 5.69 -4.85 16.12
C ASN A 112 4.54 -3.95 15.64
N LEU A 113 4.61 -2.65 15.94
CA LEU A 113 3.52 -1.71 15.67
C LEU A 113 3.01 -1.76 14.24
N ALA A 114 3.91 -1.83 13.28
CA ALA A 114 3.53 -1.80 11.87
C ALA A 114 2.64 -3.01 11.46
N SER A 115 3.03 -4.23 11.87
CA SER A 115 2.25 -5.43 11.62
C SER A 115 0.91 -5.41 12.36
N TYR A 116 0.93 -4.95 13.61
CA TYR A 116 -0.26 -4.81 14.43
C TYR A 116 -1.27 -3.82 13.82
N VAL A 117 -0.81 -2.64 13.38
CA VAL A 117 -1.62 -1.60 12.75
C VAL A 117 -2.25 -2.07 11.45
N ILE A 118 -1.55 -2.85 10.63
CA ILE A 118 -2.14 -3.45 9.42
C ILE A 118 -3.30 -4.38 9.80
N GLY A 119 -3.11 -5.24 10.80
CA GLY A 119 -4.16 -6.12 11.29
C GLY A 119 -5.38 -5.35 11.82
N LEU A 120 -5.16 -4.32 12.64
CA LEU A 120 -6.22 -3.43 13.12
C LEU A 120 -6.91 -2.70 11.98
N GLY A 121 -6.14 -2.16 11.02
CA GLY A 121 -6.69 -1.45 9.87
C GLY A 121 -7.59 -2.33 9.03
N ASN A 122 -7.15 -3.53 8.69
CA ASN A 122 -7.95 -4.50 7.94
C ASN A 122 -9.24 -4.89 8.69
N LYS A 123 -9.14 -5.09 10.01
CA LYS A 123 -10.33 -5.34 10.85
C LYS A 123 -11.29 -4.14 10.84
N LYS A 124 -10.75 -2.92 10.94
CA LYS A 124 -11.53 -1.69 10.91
C LYS A 124 -12.21 -1.46 9.57
N ILE A 125 -11.50 -1.71 8.45
CA ILE A 125 -12.09 -1.66 7.10
C ILE A 125 -13.25 -2.65 6.97
N LYS A 126 -13.08 -3.89 7.42
CA LYS A 126 -14.15 -4.88 7.39
C LYS A 126 -15.39 -4.45 8.20
N GLN A 127 -15.21 -3.70 9.28
CA GLN A 127 -16.30 -3.17 10.11
C GLN A 127 -16.98 -1.97 9.46
N ASP A 128 -16.22 -1.02 8.95
CA ASP A 128 -16.72 0.26 8.42
C ASP A 128 -17.23 0.13 6.97
N TYR A 129 -16.74 -0.88 6.23
CA TYR A 129 -17.03 -1.16 4.81
C TYR A 129 -17.26 -2.66 4.63
N PRO A 130 -18.41 -3.20 5.09
CA PRO A 130 -18.67 -4.64 5.10
C PRO A 130 -18.71 -5.27 3.71
N GLU A 131 -18.91 -4.47 2.66
CA GLU A 131 -18.86 -4.90 1.26
C GLU A 131 -17.43 -5.21 0.81
N VAL A 132 -16.40 -4.65 1.46
CA VAL A 132 -15.00 -4.86 1.08
C VAL A 132 -14.56 -6.26 1.48
N LYS A 133 -14.18 -7.05 0.48
CA LYS A 133 -13.75 -8.45 0.63
C LYS A 133 -12.23 -8.57 0.68
N VAL A 134 -11.55 -7.65 0.00
CA VAL A 134 -10.11 -7.74 -0.26
C VAL A 134 -9.44 -6.41 -0.03
N VAL A 135 -8.27 -6.43 0.58
CA VAL A 135 -7.35 -5.29 0.62
C VAL A 135 -6.07 -5.66 -0.11
N ILE A 136 -5.77 -4.92 -1.16
CA ILE A 136 -4.49 -5.03 -1.87
C ILE A 136 -3.48 -4.04 -1.30
N THR A 137 -2.20 -4.34 -1.43
CA THR A 137 -1.12 -3.41 -1.08
C THR A 137 0.10 -3.64 -1.95
N ARG A 138 0.94 -2.61 -2.08
CA ARG A 138 2.11 -2.66 -2.95
C ARG A 138 3.36 -2.18 -2.23
N ALA A 139 4.41 -2.99 -2.27
CA ALA A 139 5.73 -2.58 -1.83
C ALA A 139 6.53 -2.04 -3.02
N ASP A 140 7.14 -0.87 -2.83
CA ASP A 140 7.90 -0.18 -3.88
C ASP A 140 9.33 -0.75 -3.94
N SER A 141 9.58 -1.62 -4.92
CA SER A 141 10.90 -2.23 -5.11
C SER A 141 11.97 -1.20 -5.53
N GLY A 142 11.57 -0.06 -6.11
CA GLY A 142 12.47 1.05 -6.40
C GLY A 142 13.03 1.74 -5.15
N GLN A 143 12.38 1.53 -4.00
CA GLN A 143 12.84 1.94 -2.68
C GLN A 143 13.47 0.78 -1.88
N GLY A 144 13.79 -0.33 -2.53
CA GLY A 144 14.32 -1.53 -1.87
C GLY A 144 13.30 -2.28 -1.02
N HIS A 145 12.02 -1.96 -1.12
CA HIS A 145 10.99 -2.60 -0.30
C HIS A 145 10.53 -3.92 -0.92
N THR A 146 10.74 -5.02 -0.22
CA THR A 146 10.24 -6.36 -0.58
C THR A 146 8.87 -6.66 0.01
N GLY A 147 8.31 -5.79 0.84
CA GLY A 147 7.04 -6.01 1.53
C GLY A 147 7.15 -6.91 2.76
N ALA A 148 8.30 -6.96 3.43
CA ALA A 148 8.51 -7.78 4.64
C ALA A 148 7.43 -7.58 5.71
N ILE A 149 6.90 -6.36 5.84
CA ILE A 149 5.80 -6.03 6.76
C ILE A 149 4.49 -6.76 6.37
N TYR A 150 4.21 -6.91 5.08
CA TYR A 150 3.05 -7.62 4.58
C TYR A 150 3.20 -9.13 4.72
N GLN A 151 4.42 -9.64 4.52
CA GLN A 151 4.76 -11.04 4.78
C GLN A 151 4.59 -11.38 6.27
N ALA A 152 5.02 -10.48 7.17
CA ALA A 152 4.87 -10.65 8.62
C ALA A 152 3.40 -10.67 9.09
N THR A 153 2.47 -10.19 8.26
CA THR A 153 1.02 -10.18 8.50
C THR A 153 0.27 -11.22 7.67
N ASN A 154 0.98 -12.20 7.10
CA ASN A 154 0.44 -13.30 6.30
C ASN A 154 -0.35 -12.84 5.06
N ALA A 155 0.03 -11.72 4.44
CA ALA A 155 -0.53 -11.32 3.17
C ALA A 155 -0.15 -12.30 2.06
N ILE A 156 -1.07 -12.66 1.19
CA ILE A 156 -0.80 -13.52 0.03
C ILE A 156 0.00 -12.69 -0.98
N TYR A 157 1.12 -13.22 -1.46
CA TYR A 157 1.97 -12.55 -2.43
C TYR A 157 1.60 -12.96 -3.87
N LEU A 158 1.31 -11.97 -4.72
CA LEU A 158 0.92 -12.17 -6.12
C LEU A 158 2.03 -11.80 -7.12
N GLY A 159 3.26 -11.68 -6.64
CA GLY A 159 4.39 -11.40 -7.52
C GLY A 159 4.72 -9.92 -7.66
N LYS A 160 5.68 -9.64 -8.52
CA LYS A 160 6.15 -8.30 -8.87
C LYS A 160 5.61 -7.91 -10.23
N SER A 161 4.98 -6.73 -10.32
CA SER A 161 4.56 -6.20 -11.62
C SER A 161 5.77 -5.93 -12.53
N ARG A 162 5.54 -5.91 -13.85
CA ARG A 162 6.59 -5.65 -14.83
C ARG A 162 7.17 -4.25 -14.65
N ASP A 163 8.45 -4.10 -14.94
CA ASP A 163 9.09 -2.81 -15.05
C ASP A 163 8.49 -2.04 -16.24
N THR A 164 8.33 -0.74 -16.09
CA THR A 164 7.68 0.10 -17.10
C THR A 164 8.57 1.28 -17.46
N LYS A 165 8.66 1.60 -18.76
CA LYS A 165 9.32 2.84 -19.22
C LYS A 165 8.39 4.02 -18.97
N ARG A 166 8.92 5.06 -18.31
CA ARG A 166 8.17 6.28 -17.98
C ARG A 166 9.02 7.52 -18.20
N LEU A 167 8.35 8.65 -18.35
CA LEU A 167 8.99 9.94 -18.42
C LEU A 167 9.47 10.39 -17.04
N TRP A 168 10.69 10.90 -17.02
CA TRP A 168 11.33 11.54 -15.88
C TRP A 168 11.61 13.00 -16.23
N ASP A 169 11.18 13.92 -15.40
CA ASP A 169 11.49 15.35 -15.51
C ASP A 169 12.90 15.60 -14.98
N LYS A 170 13.81 15.99 -15.85
CA LYS A 170 15.24 16.21 -15.53
C LYS A 170 15.43 17.37 -14.57
N ALA A 171 14.68 18.45 -14.74
CA ALA A 171 14.79 19.66 -13.93
C ALA A 171 14.23 19.48 -12.53
N LEU A 172 13.08 18.80 -12.42
CA LEU A 172 12.40 18.59 -11.14
C LEU A 172 12.86 17.31 -10.41
N GLY A 173 13.61 16.42 -11.06
CA GLY A 173 14.01 15.15 -10.48
C GLY A 173 12.82 14.27 -10.11
N LYS A 174 11.78 14.19 -10.96
CA LYS A 174 10.51 13.53 -10.63
C LYS A 174 9.92 12.76 -11.81
N TRP A 175 9.19 11.70 -11.48
CA TRP A 175 8.38 10.97 -12.43
C TRP A 175 7.20 11.80 -12.91
N ILE A 176 6.89 11.71 -14.20
CA ILE A 176 5.69 12.28 -14.80
C ILE A 176 4.53 11.27 -14.69
N TYR A 177 3.47 11.68 -14.04
CA TYR A 177 2.26 10.87 -13.83
C TYR A 177 1.00 11.46 -14.44
N ARG A 178 0.99 12.77 -14.75
CA ARG A 178 -0.20 13.49 -15.20
C ARG A 178 0.10 14.31 -16.44
N LEU A 179 -0.89 14.36 -17.33
CA LEU A 179 -0.81 15.16 -18.57
C LEU A 179 -0.42 16.62 -18.29
N LYS A 180 -1.01 17.25 -17.28
CA LYS A 180 -0.68 18.65 -16.89
C LYS A 180 0.81 18.89 -16.62
N GLN A 181 1.56 17.84 -16.27
CA GLN A 181 3.01 17.98 -16.03
C GLN A 181 3.79 18.16 -17.35
N VAL A 182 3.43 17.46 -18.42
CA VAL A 182 4.06 17.63 -19.74
C VAL A 182 3.56 18.91 -20.44
N GLN A 183 2.31 19.30 -20.19
CA GLN A 183 1.73 20.53 -20.75
C GLN A 183 2.47 21.80 -20.27
N LYS A 184 3.05 21.81 -19.09
CA LYS A 184 3.90 22.90 -18.60
C LYS A 184 5.13 23.18 -19.47
N TYR A 185 5.57 22.19 -20.24
CA TYR A 185 6.70 22.27 -21.17
C TYR A 185 6.23 22.40 -22.63
N GLY A 186 4.94 22.69 -22.87
CA GLY A 186 4.39 22.90 -24.21
C GLY A 186 3.98 21.63 -24.95
N PHE A 187 4.00 20.46 -24.31
CA PHE A 187 3.54 19.21 -24.95
C PHE A 187 2.06 19.00 -24.72
N GLU A 188 1.30 18.75 -25.77
CA GLU A 188 -0.13 18.48 -25.68
C GLU A 188 -0.43 17.09 -25.10
N THR A 189 0.44 16.10 -25.37
CA THR A 189 0.25 14.72 -24.94
C THR A 189 1.52 14.10 -24.33
N GLY A 190 1.35 13.09 -23.50
CA GLY A 190 2.47 12.31 -23.00
C GLY A 190 3.24 11.55 -24.10
N LYS A 191 2.55 11.22 -25.22
CA LYS A 191 3.19 10.58 -26.37
C LYS A 191 4.15 11.50 -27.09
N GLN A 192 3.77 12.78 -27.29
CA GLN A 192 4.67 13.81 -27.84
C GLN A 192 5.89 14.01 -26.97
N ALA A 193 5.71 14.20 -25.66
CA ALA A 193 6.82 14.33 -24.72
C ALA A 193 7.73 13.09 -24.70
N ALA A 194 7.17 11.89 -24.82
CA ALA A 194 7.95 10.66 -24.88
C ALA A 194 8.73 10.52 -26.21
N ASN A 195 8.17 11.00 -27.32
CA ASN A 195 8.89 11.03 -28.60
C ASN A 195 10.03 12.03 -28.55
N ASP A 196 9.77 13.24 -28.05
CA ASP A 196 10.81 14.26 -27.84
C ASP A 196 11.94 13.75 -26.94
N ALA A 197 11.61 13.07 -25.83
CA ALA A 197 12.61 12.48 -24.96
C ALA A 197 13.48 11.38 -25.61
N ARG A 198 13.04 10.79 -26.74
CA ARG A 198 13.81 9.80 -27.52
C ARG A 198 14.70 10.41 -28.57
N THR A 199 14.25 11.51 -29.18
CA THR A 199 14.84 12.07 -30.40
C THR A 199 15.60 13.39 -30.16
N ASN A 200 15.29 14.11 -29.10
CA ASN A 200 15.87 15.41 -28.76
C ASN A 200 16.80 15.30 -27.55
N PRO A 201 18.13 15.44 -27.72
CA PRO A 201 19.09 15.43 -26.60
C PRO A 201 18.81 16.52 -25.55
N ASN A 202 18.23 17.64 -25.98
CA ASN A 202 17.89 18.78 -25.12
C ASN A 202 16.48 18.69 -24.52
N SER A 203 15.78 17.56 -24.68
CA SER A 203 14.46 17.36 -24.09
C SER A 203 14.50 17.62 -22.57
N PRO A 204 13.48 18.30 -22.00
CA PRO A 204 13.35 18.44 -20.56
C PRO A 204 13.07 17.11 -19.86
N PHE A 205 12.76 16.07 -20.65
CA PHE A 205 12.45 14.73 -20.16
C PHE A 205 13.50 13.71 -20.61
N GLU A 206 13.54 12.61 -19.89
CA GLU A 206 14.18 11.37 -20.32
C GLU A 206 13.28 10.16 -20.04
N ILE A 207 13.50 9.09 -20.77
CA ILE A 207 12.79 7.82 -20.51
C ILE A 207 13.63 6.99 -19.57
N ARG A 208 13.10 6.75 -18.37
CA ARG A 208 13.69 5.85 -17.37
C ARG A 208 12.83 4.62 -17.15
N THR A 209 13.44 3.54 -16.73
CA THR A 209 12.74 2.35 -16.28
C THR A 209 12.28 2.55 -14.84
N ALA A 210 10.96 2.58 -14.63
CA ALA A 210 10.36 2.50 -13.31
C ALA A 210 10.21 1.04 -12.93
N THR A 211 10.82 0.64 -11.82
CA THR A 211 10.74 -0.73 -11.31
C THR A 211 9.31 -1.11 -10.93
N GLY A 212 8.94 -2.34 -11.22
CA GLY A 212 7.66 -2.91 -10.80
C GLY A 212 7.52 -2.95 -9.28
N LYS A 213 6.31 -3.11 -8.79
CA LYS A 213 6.01 -3.20 -7.36
C LYS A 213 5.61 -4.61 -6.98
N HIS A 214 6.01 -5.04 -5.80
CA HIS A 214 5.53 -6.27 -5.19
C HIS A 214 4.08 -6.10 -4.75
N MET A 215 3.21 -7.01 -5.15
CA MET A 215 1.77 -6.98 -4.86
C MET A 215 1.41 -8.02 -3.82
N TYR A 216 0.64 -7.59 -2.84
CA TYR A 216 0.14 -8.42 -1.74
C TYR A 216 -1.35 -8.22 -1.57
N ILE A 217 -2.04 -9.24 -1.08
CA ILE A 217 -3.49 -9.23 -0.87
C ILE A 217 -3.86 -9.81 0.48
N TYR A 218 -4.86 -9.20 1.12
CA TYR A 218 -5.54 -9.70 2.31
C TYR A 218 -6.98 -10.04 1.96
N ILE A 219 -7.43 -11.24 2.28
CA ILE A 219 -8.83 -11.65 2.20
C ILE A 219 -9.46 -11.38 3.57
N LEU A 220 -10.35 -10.40 3.65
CA LEU A 220 -10.87 -9.89 4.93
C LEU A 220 -11.82 -10.86 5.64
N SER A 221 -12.49 -11.74 4.91
CA SER A 221 -13.31 -12.83 5.49
C SER A 221 -12.45 -13.96 6.08
N GLY A 222 -11.14 -13.94 5.84
CA GLY A 222 -10.20 -15.02 6.15
C GLY A 222 -10.25 -16.15 5.12
N THR A 223 -9.11 -16.78 4.87
CA THR A 223 -8.95 -17.82 3.84
C THR A 223 -9.74 -19.11 4.13
N ASN A 224 -10.18 -19.33 5.36
CA ASN A 224 -10.93 -20.51 5.77
C ASN A 224 -12.45 -20.37 5.63
N SER A 225 -12.98 -19.15 5.44
CA SER A 225 -14.40 -18.92 5.16
C SER A 225 -14.78 -19.42 3.77
N SER A 226 -16.08 -19.66 3.51
CA SER A 226 -16.55 -20.07 2.18
C SER A 226 -16.21 -19.04 1.10
N GLU A 227 -16.43 -17.76 1.39
CA GLU A 227 -16.06 -16.65 0.51
C GLU A 227 -14.55 -16.57 0.32
N GLY A 228 -13.79 -16.67 1.41
CA GLY A 228 -12.33 -16.64 1.35
C GLY A 228 -11.73 -17.77 0.54
N LYS A 229 -12.28 -18.99 0.66
CA LYS A 229 -11.88 -20.14 -0.17
C LYS A 229 -12.17 -19.91 -1.65
N ARG A 230 -13.34 -19.31 -1.98
CA ARG A 230 -13.71 -18.97 -3.36
C ARG A 230 -12.73 -17.96 -3.97
N ILE A 231 -12.44 -16.89 -3.24
CA ILE A 231 -11.47 -15.87 -3.69
C ILE A 231 -10.06 -16.48 -3.81
N LEU A 232 -9.64 -17.27 -2.82
CA LEU A 232 -8.34 -17.93 -2.82
C LEU A 232 -8.17 -18.87 -4.02
N ALA A 233 -9.21 -19.63 -4.38
CA ALA A 233 -9.19 -20.49 -5.55
C ALA A 233 -8.98 -19.70 -6.84
N GLY A 234 -9.63 -18.53 -6.98
CA GLY A 234 -9.42 -17.63 -8.12
C GLY A 234 -8.02 -17.01 -8.19
N LEU A 235 -7.36 -16.87 -7.04
CA LEU A 235 -5.99 -16.31 -6.95
C LEU A 235 -4.89 -17.35 -7.17
N ILE A 236 -5.19 -18.66 -7.10
CA ILE A 236 -4.17 -19.72 -6.92
C ILE A 236 -3.12 -19.75 -8.03
N LYS A 237 -3.49 -19.32 -9.23
CA LYS A 237 -2.58 -19.28 -10.41
C LYS A 237 -1.49 -18.19 -10.24
N ASP A 238 -1.76 -17.15 -9.47
CA ASP A 238 -0.90 -15.98 -9.32
C ASP A 238 -0.15 -15.96 -7.99
N ILE A 239 -0.44 -16.89 -7.07
CA ILE A 239 0.25 -16.98 -5.79
C ILE A 239 1.70 -17.37 -6.01
N GLN A 240 2.61 -16.56 -5.48
CA GLN A 240 4.04 -16.76 -5.59
C GLN A 240 4.71 -16.88 -4.22
N PRO A 241 5.88 -17.53 -4.13
CA PRO A 241 6.68 -17.52 -2.92
C PRO A 241 7.15 -16.10 -2.59
N TYR A 242 7.23 -15.79 -1.30
CA TYR A 242 7.69 -14.48 -0.86
C TYR A 242 9.07 -14.12 -1.39
N PRO A 243 9.30 -12.89 -1.82
CA PRO A 243 10.62 -12.45 -2.25
C PRO A 243 11.59 -12.47 -1.07
N LYS A 244 12.75 -13.05 -1.29
CA LYS A 244 13.85 -13.02 -0.31
C LYS A 244 14.46 -11.62 -0.30
N LYS A 245 14.93 -11.18 0.88
CA LYS A 245 15.76 -9.97 0.95
C LYS A 245 17.01 -10.19 0.09
N PRO A 246 17.44 -9.18 -0.68
CA PRO A 246 18.77 -9.24 -1.28
C PRO A 246 19.79 -9.52 -0.18
N VAL A 247 20.63 -10.51 -0.39
CA VAL A 247 21.79 -10.71 0.49
C VAL A 247 22.65 -9.47 0.26
N SER A 248 22.84 -8.64 1.30
CA SER A 248 23.78 -7.53 1.24
C SER A 248 25.16 -8.11 0.95
N ALA A 249 25.70 -7.78 -0.22
CA ALA A 249 27.10 -8.07 -0.55
C ALA A 249 28.02 -7.23 0.33
#